data_e4af0cd3d35a8908d732953f367992fc
#
_entry.id   e4af0cd3d35a8908d732953f367992fc
#
_cell.length_a   1.000
_cell.length_b   1.000
_cell.length_c   1.000
_cell.angle_alpha   90.00
_cell.angle_beta   90.00
_cell.angle_gamma   90.00
#
_symmetry.space_group_name_H-M   'P 1'
#
loop_
_entity.id
_entity.type
_entity.pdbx_description
1 polymer ?
#
loop_
_entity_poly.entity_id
_entity_poly.type
_entity_poly.pdbx_seq_one_letter_code
_entity_poly.pdbx_strand_id
1 'polypeptide(L)'
;MSHTTVSVITNDFKVQNPKLVKKVLEQLGFEVSIAEDESIVATAEEDNIDDTTHVIVDHEEVKVYGELLGNYYEMDEEKAITFTEFMQAQLFEDEYALFRVVGTESRICGVIDVWSYVICITKKAHTVISLSDEINKFLAEVGGTGE
;
A
#
# COMPACT_ATOMS: atom_id res chain seq x y z
N MET A 1 2.48 7.65 27.58
CA MET A 1 1.88 6.68 26.65
C MET A 1 1.92 7.21 25.23
N SER A 2 2.37 6.44 24.28
CA SER A 2 2.42 6.85 22.88
C SER A 2 1.18 6.34 22.15
N HIS A 3 0.83 7.04 21.07
CA HIS A 3 -0.28 6.70 20.21
C HIS A 3 0.18 6.78 18.76
N THR A 4 -0.01 5.69 18.02
CA THR A 4 0.39 5.61 16.62
C THR A 4 -0.84 5.59 15.73
N THR A 5 -0.84 6.43 14.72
CA THR A 5 -1.92 6.51 13.72
C THR A 5 -1.31 6.34 12.33
N VAL A 6 -1.91 5.49 11.53
CA VAL A 6 -1.49 5.27 10.14
C VAL A 6 -2.69 5.47 9.24
N SER A 7 -2.45 6.07 8.09
CA SER A 7 -3.45 6.27 7.06
C SER A 7 -2.86 5.90 5.71
N VAL A 8 -3.61 5.14 4.92
CA VAL A 8 -3.22 4.77 3.56
C VAL A 8 -4.33 5.20 2.62
N ILE A 9 -3.97 5.88 1.54
CA ILE A 9 -4.94 6.30 0.52
C ILE A 9 -4.36 6.05 -0.86
N THR A 10 -5.19 5.61 -1.79
CA THR A 10 -4.77 5.41 -3.17
C THR A 10 -5.28 6.52 -4.07
N ASN A 11 -4.64 6.68 -5.24
CA ASN A 11 -5.25 7.40 -6.34
C ASN A 11 -6.41 6.55 -6.90
N ASP A 12 -7.17 7.11 -7.84
CA ASP A 12 -8.11 6.28 -8.59
C ASP A 12 -7.35 5.58 -9.73
N PHE A 13 -7.62 4.30 -9.91
CA PHE A 13 -6.96 3.49 -10.93
C PHE A 13 -7.91 2.45 -11.48
N LYS A 14 -7.66 2.01 -12.71
CA LYS A 14 -8.48 1.00 -13.39
C LYS A 14 -7.73 -0.31 -13.51
N VAL A 15 -8.48 -1.39 -13.31
CA VAL A 15 -7.96 -2.75 -13.36
C VAL A 15 -8.87 -3.63 -14.22
N GLN A 16 -8.35 -4.77 -14.62
CA GLN A 16 -9.10 -5.68 -15.46
C GLN A 16 -10.28 -6.34 -14.74
N ASN A 17 -10.13 -6.65 -13.46
CA ASN A 17 -11.19 -7.24 -12.66
C ASN A 17 -11.35 -6.46 -11.35
N PRO A 18 -12.19 -5.40 -11.35
CA PRO A 18 -12.36 -4.56 -10.17
C PRO A 18 -12.87 -5.31 -8.94
N LYS A 19 -13.76 -6.28 -9.12
CA LYS A 19 -14.31 -7.04 -7.99
C LYS A 19 -13.24 -7.89 -7.32
N LEU A 20 -12.35 -8.47 -8.11
CA LEU A 20 -11.27 -9.29 -7.59
C LEU A 20 -10.27 -8.43 -6.79
N VAL A 21 -9.87 -7.29 -7.35
CA VAL A 21 -8.96 -6.35 -6.68
C VAL A 21 -9.59 -5.84 -5.39
N LYS A 22 -10.89 -5.55 -5.43
CA LYS A 22 -11.61 -5.13 -4.22
C LYS A 22 -11.51 -6.17 -3.12
N LYS A 23 -11.72 -7.45 -3.45
CA LYS A 23 -11.62 -8.53 -2.46
C LYS A 23 -10.22 -8.61 -1.84
N VAL A 24 -9.19 -8.45 -2.65
CA VAL A 24 -7.80 -8.46 -2.17
C VAL A 24 -7.56 -7.29 -1.23
N LEU A 25 -7.94 -6.09 -1.64
CA LEU A 25 -7.71 -4.89 -0.84
C LEU A 25 -8.51 -4.93 0.46
N GLU A 26 -9.73 -5.45 0.44
CA GLU A 26 -10.53 -5.58 1.66
C GLU A 26 -9.89 -6.52 2.67
N GLN A 27 -9.24 -7.58 2.22
CA GLN A 27 -8.52 -8.48 3.13
C GLN A 27 -7.28 -7.81 3.74
N LEU A 28 -6.77 -6.77 3.09
CA LEU A 28 -5.66 -5.97 3.61
C LEU A 28 -6.12 -4.84 4.52
N GLY A 29 -7.42 -4.74 4.76
CA GLY A 29 -7.97 -3.73 5.66
C GLY A 29 -8.47 -2.46 4.97
N PHE A 30 -8.53 -2.45 3.64
CA PHE A 30 -8.99 -1.27 2.91
C PHE A 30 -10.50 -1.21 2.81
N GLU A 31 -11.01 0.02 2.83
CA GLU A 31 -12.36 0.32 2.35
C GLU A 31 -12.21 0.68 0.89
N VAL A 32 -12.96 0.01 0.02
CA VAL A 32 -12.79 0.13 -1.43
C VAL A 32 -14.08 0.66 -2.05
N SER A 33 -13.95 1.69 -2.87
CA SER A 33 -15.04 2.25 -3.65
C SER A 33 -14.77 2.01 -5.13
N ILE A 34 -15.77 1.54 -5.86
CA ILE A 34 -15.70 1.35 -7.31
C ILE A 34 -16.67 2.36 -7.93
N ALA A 35 -16.14 3.24 -8.79
CA ALA A 35 -16.92 4.28 -9.44
C ALA A 35 -17.69 3.70 -10.64
N GLU A 36 -18.55 4.52 -11.23
CA GLU A 36 -19.33 4.12 -12.41
C GLU A 36 -18.44 3.75 -13.60
N ASP A 37 -17.28 4.40 -13.73
CA ASP A 37 -16.31 4.09 -14.79
C ASP A 37 -15.40 2.90 -14.42
N GLU A 38 -15.74 2.21 -13.32
CA GLU A 38 -15.02 1.04 -12.78
C GLU A 38 -13.63 1.37 -12.19
N SER A 39 -13.31 2.65 -12.02
CA SER A 39 -12.08 3.01 -11.32
C SER A 39 -12.22 2.72 -9.82
N ILE A 40 -11.10 2.40 -9.21
CA ILE A 40 -11.02 2.01 -7.80
C ILE A 40 -10.30 3.10 -7.02
N VAL A 41 -10.85 3.43 -5.85
CA VAL A 41 -10.17 4.23 -4.83
C VAL A 41 -10.29 3.46 -3.51
N ALA A 42 -9.21 3.40 -2.76
CA ALA A 42 -9.19 2.64 -1.51
C ALA A 42 -8.49 3.44 -0.41
N THR A 43 -8.95 3.25 0.83
CA THR A 43 -8.36 3.86 2.01
C THR A 43 -8.26 2.82 3.12
N ALA A 44 -7.25 2.98 3.98
CA ALA A 44 -7.07 2.08 5.12
C ALA A 44 -6.48 2.84 6.31
N GLU A 45 -6.71 2.33 7.50
CA GLU A 45 -6.14 2.87 8.73
C GLU A 45 -4.96 2.02 9.22
N GLU A 46 -4.55 1.04 8.41
CA GLU A 46 -3.41 0.17 8.70
C GLU A 46 -2.59 -0.02 7.44
N ASP A 47 -1.28 -0.17 7.61
CA ASP A 47 -0.37 -0.46 6.52
C ASP A 47 0.01 -1.94 6.58
N ASN A 48 -0.71 -2.76 5.84
CA ASN A 48 -0.51 -4.22 5.82
C ASN A 48 0.18 -4.72 4.54
N ILE A 49 0.76 -3.82 3.77
CA ILE A 49 1.44 -4.18 2.53
C ILE A 49 2.95 -4.09 2.73
N ASP A 50 3.66 -5.19 2.51
CA ASP A 50 5.11 -5.22 2.47
C ASP A 50 5.57 -6.31 1.48
N ASP A 51 6.84 -6.64 1.49
CA ASP A 51 7.39 -7.64 0.56
C ASP A 51 6.96 -9.07 0.90
N THR A 52 6.34 -9.29 2.07
CA THR A 52 5.80 -10.61 2.43
C THR A 52 4.33 -10.76 2.02
N THR A 53 3.70 -9.71 1.49
CA THR A 53 2.28 -9.75 1.12
C THR A 53 2.11 -10.55 -0.17
N HIS A 54 1.33 -11.61 -0.09
CA HIS A 54 1.09 -12.53 -1.20
C HIS A 54 -0.40 -12.77 -1.39
N VAL A 55 -0.77 -13.17 -2.60
CA VAL A 55 -2.16 -13.40 -2.99
C VAL A 55 -2.28 -14.78 -3.62
N ILE A 56 -3.29 -15.53 -3.22
CA ILE A 56 -3.68 -16.76 -3.90
C ILE A 56 -5.06 -16.54 -4.49
N VAL A 57 -5.18 -16.74 -5.79
CA VAL A 57 -6.46 -16.66 -6.50
C VAL A 57 -6.86 -18.06 -6.92
N ASP A 58 -8.04 -18.48 -6.48
CA ASP A 58 -8.62 -19.77 -6.85
C ASP A 58 -10.01 -19.50 -7.42
N HIS A 59 -10.11 -19.47 -8.75
CA HIS A 59 -11.31 -19.07 -9.47
C HIS A 59 -11.67 -17.61 -9.12
N GLU A 60 -12.81 -17.37 -8.50
CA GLU A 60 -13.21 -16.02 -8.07
C GLU A 60 -12.89 -15.73 -6.62
N GLU A 61 -12.33 -16.71 -5.92
CA GLU A 61 -11.97 -16.56 -4.53
C GLU A 61 -10.52 -16.12 -4.40
N VAL A 62 -10.26 -15.22 -3.47
CA VAL A 62 -8.90 -14.78 -3.19
C VAL A 62 -8.63 -14.90 -1.71
N LYS A 63 -7.37 -15.17 -1.40
CA LYS A 63 -6.90 -15.11 -0.03
C LYS A 63 -5.56 -14.39 0.00
N VAL A 64 -5.40 -13.49 0.97
CA VAL A 64 -4.21 -12.66 1.11
C VAL A 64 -3.43 -13.11 2.34
N TYR A 65 -2.12 -13.19 2.18
CA TYR A 65 -1.21 -13.62 3.24
C TYR A 65 -0.09 -12.60 3.39
N GLY A 66 0.42 -12.47 4.60
CA GLY A 66 1.55 -11.62 4.89
C GLY A 66 1.93 -11.71 6.35
N GLU A 67 3.17 -11.33 6.68
CA GLU A 67 3.61 -11.30 8.07
C GLU A 67 2.78 -10.32 8.88
N LEU A 68 2.44 -9.17 8.28
CA LEU A 68 1.63 -8.15 8.96
C LEU A 68 0.21 -8.62 9.23
N LEU A 69 -0.28 -9.60 8.46
CA LEU A 69 -1.60 -10.21 8.69
C LEU A 69 -1.54 -11.41 9.62
N GLY A 70 -0.35 -11.85 10.01
CA GLY A 70 -0.17 -12.96 10.93
C GLY A 70 -0.41 -14.34 10.35
N ASN A 71 -0.52 -14.46 9.04
CA ASN A 71 -0.85 -15.73 8.38
C ASN A 71 0.14 -16.14 7.28
N TYR A 72 1.29 -15.51 7.23
CA TYR A 72 2.27 -15.76 6.16
C TYR A 72 2.66 -17.22 6.03
N TYR A 73 2.84 -17.91 7.15
CA TYR A 73 3.32 -19.29 7.16
C TYR A 73 2.21 -20.30 6.82
N GLU A 74 0.98 -19.85 6.67
CA GLU A 74 -0.15 -20.72 6.32
C GLU A 74 -0.36 -20.84 4.80
N MET A 75 0.34 -20.02 4.01
CA MET A 75 0.10 -20.01 2.57
C MET A 75 0.80 -21.15 1.84
N ASP A 76 0.21 -21.56 0.73
CA ASP A 76 0.82 -22.50 -0.21
C ASP A 76 1.71 -21.69 -1.17
N GLU A 77 3.01 -21.75 -0.94
CA GLU A 77 4.00 -20.96 -1.70
C GLU A 77 3.96 -21.24 -3.20
N GLU A 78 3.58 -22.46 -3.61
CA GLU A 78 3.53 -22.82 -5.03
C GLU A 78 2.42 -22.08 -5.77
N LYS A 79 1.35 -21.72 -5.07
CA LYS A 79 0.19 -21.07 -5.66
C LYS A 79 0.19 -19.57 -5.47
N ALA A 80 1.03 -19.06 -4.57
CA ALA A 80 1.01 -17.66 -4.19
C ALA A 80 1.85 -16.81 -5.14
N ILE A 81 1.35 -15.61 -5.43
CA ILE A 81 2.13 -14.58 -6.11
C ILE A 81 2.22 -13.38 -5.18
N THR A 82 3.22 -12.53 -5.37
CA THR A 82 3.31 -11.34 -4.54
C THR A 82 2.18 -10.38 -4.84
N PHE A 83 1.83 -9.54 -3.86
CA PHE A 83 0.81 -8.51 -4.06
C PHE A 83 1.18 -7.61 -5.25
N THR A 84 2.46 -7.25 -5.38
CA THR A 84 2.94 -6.44 -6.50
C THR A 84 2.67 -7.13 -7.84
N GLU A 85 3.02 -8.41 -7.95
CA GLU A 85 2.75 -9.19 -9.17
C GLU A 85 1.26 -9.26 -9.48
N PHE A 86 0.44 -9.44 -8.45
CA PHE A 86 -1.01 -9.45 -8.62
C PHE A 86 -1.50 -8.13 -9.19
N MET A 87 -1.07 -7.02 -8.59
CA MET A 87 -1.49 -5.70 -9.06
C MET A 87 -1.01 -5.42 -10.48
N GLN A 88 0.22 -5.80 -10.79
CA GLN A 88 0.78 -5.62 -12.14
C GLN A 88 -0.02 -6.39 -13.19
N ALA A 89 -0.50 -7.58 -12.85
CA ALA A 89 -1.32 -8.37 -13.76
C ALA A 89 -2.70 -7.73 -13.97
N GLN A 90 -3.21 -7.02 -12.99
CA GLN A 90 -4.54 -6.40 -13.04
C GLN A 90 -4.55 -5.03 -13.69
N LEU A 91 -3.49 -4.25 -13.56
CA LEU A 91 -3.44 -2.89 -14.10
C LEU A 91 -3.41 -2.90 -15.62
N PHE A 92 -4.11 -1.93 -16.24
CA PHE A 92 -3.96 -1.67 -17.67
C PHE A 92 -2.61 -0.98 -17.93
N GLU A 93 -2.17 -1.00 -19.20
CA GLU A 93 -0.85 -0.49 -19.60
C GLU A 93 -0.57 0.95 -19.17
N ASP A 94 -1.57 1.80 -19.22
CA ASP A 94 -1.43 3.22 -18.91
C ASP A 94 -1.86 3.59 -17.51
N GLU A 95 -2.17 2.60 -16.68
CA GLU A 95 -2.62 2.84 -15.30
C GLU A 95 -1.49 2.65 -14.31
N TYR A 96 -1.65 3.28 -13.16
CA TYR A 96 -0.75 3.09 -12.04
C TYR A 96 -1.54 3.13 -10.73
N ALA A 97 -1.05 2.42 -9.74
CA ALA A 97 -1.62 2.44 -8.40
C ALA A 97 -0.58 3.02 -7.45
N LEU A 98 -0.97 4.06 -6.74
CA LEU A 98 -0.14 4.68 -5.70
C LEU A 98 -0.79 4.42 -4.36
N PHE A 99 -0.06 3.81 -3.45
CA PHE A 99 -0.49 3.63 -2.06
C PHE A 99 0.31 4.61 -1.22
N ARG A 100 -0.32 5.71 -0.84
CA ARG A 100 0.34 6.73 -0.02
C ARG A 100 0.11 6.43 1.45
N VAL A 101 1.20 6.21 2.17
CA VAL A 101 1.17 5.88 3.58
C VAL A 101 1.67 7.07 4.38
N VAL A 102 0.90 7.48 5.38
CA VAL A 102 1.30 8.53 6.33
C VAL A 102 1.09 7.97 7.72
N GLY A 103 2.13 8.03 8.53
CA GLY A 103 2.06 7.59 9.91
C GLY A 103 2.52 8.67 10.86
N THR A 104 1.94 8.69 12.04
CA THR A 104 2.35 9.60 13.11
C THR A 104 2.43 8.84 14.41
N GLU A 105 3.39 9.21 15.24
CA GLU A 105 3.46 8.76 16.63
C GLU A 105 3.38 9.99 17.51
N SER A 106 2.51 9.95 18.52
CA SER A 106 2.32 11.07 19.42
C SER A 106 2.31 10.61 20.88
N ARG A 107 2.61 11.56 21.77
CA ARG A 107 2.54 11.38 23.22
C ARG A 107 1.80 12.58 23.79
N ILE A 108 1.60 12.59 25.09
CA ILE A 108 0.95 13.71 25.78
C ILE A 108 1.60 15.06 25.40
N CYS A 109 2.92 15.05 25.20
CA CYS A 109 3.67 16.27 24.87
C CYS A 109 3.55 16.69 23.38
N GLY A 110 2.85 15.90 22.55
CA GLY A 110 2.65 16.23 21.14
C GLY A 110 3.18 15.16 20.21
N VAL A 111 3.30 15.52 18.92
CA VAL A 111 3.79 14.61 17.90
C VAL A 111 5.29 14.43 18.04
N ILE A 112 5.76 13.19 18.10
CA ILE A 112 7.17 12.85 18.25
C ILE A 112 7.78 12.26 16.99
N ASP A 113 6.96 11.76 16.06
CA ASP A 113 7.47 11.22 14.80
C ASP A 113 6.41 11.27 13.74
N VAL A 114 6.83 11.53 12.51
CA VAL A 114 5.98 11.50 11.33
C VAL A 114 6.77 10.80 10.22
N TRP A 115 6.15 9.83 9.57
CA TRP A 115 6.78 9.18 8.41
C TRP A 115 5.79 9.12 7.26
N SER A 116 6.32 9.09 6.05
CA SER A 116 5.50 9.05 4.86
C SER A 116 6.25 8.36 3.73
N TYR A 117 5.57 7.47 3.02
CA TYR A 117 6.14 6.86 1.84
C TYR A 117 5.02 6.51 0.86
N VAL A 118 5.40 6.26 -0.38
CA VAL A 118 4.47 5.91 -1.45
C VAL A 118 4.95 4.61 -2.09
N ILE A 119 4.04 3.65 -2.20
CA ILE A 119 4.26 2.44 -3.00
C ILE A 119 3.66 2.73 -4.37
N CYS A 120 4.48 2.71 -5.41
CA CYS A 120 4.02 2.98 -6.77
C CYS A 120 4.13 1.70 -7.59
N ILE A 121 3.03 1.27 -8.21
CA ILE A 121 2.98 0.06 -9.01
C ILE A 121 2.41 0.39 -10.38
N THR A 122 3.16 0.03 -11.42
CA THR A 122 2.67 0.05 -12.81
C THR A 122 2.72 -1.36 -13.34
N LYS A 123 2.19 -1.58 -14.52
CA LYS A 123 2.21 -2.91 -15.12
C LYS A 123 3.62 -3.46 -15.32
N LYS A 124 4.61 -2.59 -15.48
CA LYS A 124 5.99 -2.98 -15.80
C LYS A 124 7.01 -2.72 -14.71
N ALA A 125 6.65 -1.97 -13.68
CA ALA A 125 7.60 -1.55 -12.66
C ALA A 125 6.92 -1.29 -11.34
N HIS A 126 7.71 -1.30 -10.28
CA HIS A 126 7.25 -0.87 -8.97
C HIS A 126 8.40 -0.26 -8.20
N THR A 127 8.08 0.63 -7.27
CA THR A 127 9.07 1.27 -6.42
C THR A 127 8.41 1.75 -5.14
N VAL A 128 9.23 1.95 -4.12
CA VAL A 128 8.79 2.58 -2.87
C VAL A 128 9.65 3.82 -2.68
N ILE A 129 8.98 4.95 -2.49
CA ILE A 129 9.65 6.24 -2.31
C ILE A 129 9.35 6.74 -0.91
N SER A 130 10.39 6.94 -0.12
CA SER A 130 10.24 7.53 1.21
C SER A 130 10.20 9.04 1.07
N LEU A 131 9.06 9.65 1.35
CA LEU A 131 8.90 11.09 1.27
C LEU A 131 9.65 11.78 2.42
N SER A 132 9.76 11.11 3.55
CA SER A 132 10.51 11.65 4.69
C SER A 132 11.99 11.81 4.35
N ASP A 133 12.57 10.82 3.68
CA ASP A 133 13.97 10.88 3.27
C ASP A 133 14.20 11.98 2.23
N GLU A 134 13.28 12.15 1.29
CA GLU A 134 13.39 13.19 0.27
C GLU A 134 13.31 14.60 0.89
N ILE A 135 12.43 14.78 1.86
CA ILE A 135 12.33 16.05 2.59
C ILE A 135 13.63 16.32 3.34
N ASN A 136 14.17 15.32 4.02
CA ASN A 136 15.43 15.48 4.77
C ASN A 136 16.59 15.84 3.86
N LYS A 137 16.67 15.21 2.68
CA LYS A 137 17.67 15.57 1.68
C LYS A 137 17.55 17.01 1.24
N PHE A 138 16.33 17.45 0.95
CA PHE A 138 16.09 18.81 0.53
C PHE A 138 16.53 19.81 1.60
N LEU A 139 16.17 19.55 2.84
CA LEU A 139 16.53 20.42 3.96
C LEU A 139 18.05 20.49 4.15
N ALA A 140 18.75 19.38 3.96
CA ALA A 140 20.20 19.35 4.05
C ALA A 140 20.85 20.17 2.94
N GLU A 141 20.28 20.16 1.73
CA GLU A 141 20.84 20.89 0.59
C GLU A 141 20.63 22.40 0.69
N VAL A 142 19.45 22.83 1.14
CA VAL A 142 19.13 24.26 1.14
C VAL A 142 19.41 24.94 2.47
N GLY A 143 19.31 24.19 3.54
CA GLY A 143 19.40 24.71 4.84
C GLY A 143 20.72 24.67 5.38
N GLY A 144 21.40 23.86 4.90
CA GLY A 144 22.54 23.58 5.48
C GLY A 144 22.38 23.54 6.83
N THR A 145 21.96 23.56 7.18
CA THR A 145 21.94 23.68 8.09
C THR A 145 22.09 23.35 9.07
N GLY A 146 22.56 23.33 9.14
CA GLY A 146 22.95 23.06 9.88
C GLY A 146 22.55 23.39 10.99
N GLU A 147 22.28 23.78 11.08
CA GLU A 147 22.07 23.98 11.94
C GLU A 147 21.56 23.48 12.35
#